data_460772f300003ef16b2e49a7500c4d5f
#
_entry.id   460772f300003ef16b2e49a7500c4d5f
#
_cell.length_a   1.000
_cell.length_b   1.000
_cell.length_c   1.000
_cell.angle_alpha   90.00
_cell.angle_beta   90.00
_cell.angle_gamma   90.00
#
_symmetry.space_group_name_H-M   'P 1'
#
loop_
_entity.id
_entity.type
_entity.pdbx_description
1 polymer ?
#
loop_
_entity_poly.entity_id
_entity_poly.type
_entity_poly.pdbx_seq_one_letter_code
_entity_poly.pdbx_strand_id
1 'polypeptide(L)'
;MQDERFAQDRFLVDQLVRPMINLYRVTPLAAGETPVGGPIAFVRQKRMAIKEDIRFFADEQETQELFRIKARSMFDIGGARYDVTEPDGSPIGVLEHVFGKSLFRSTWKVTDADGGEVVTAQERSLPMAIARRVVDFVPYGEWLPIPYNFDLLMDGRVIGHMNRKFQLRDRYVLDLTGDHERKLDRRLGIALAIGLDTLQNR
;
A
#
# COMPACT_ATOMS: atom_id res chain seq x y z
N MET A 1 -19.26 -1.57 -11.98
CA MET A 1 -18.91 -0.27 -12.62
C MET A 1 -17.78 0.32 -11.78
N GLN A 2 -16.56 0.43 -12.33
CA GLN A 2 -15.46 1.02 -11.55
C GLN A 2 -15.77 2.48 -11.27
N ASP A 3 -15.54 2.91 -10.03
CA ASP A 3 -15.69 4.31 -9.62
C ASP A 3 -14.69 5.18 -10.40
N GLU A 4 -15.17 6.21 -11.09
CA GLU A 4 -14.37 7.13 -11.92
C GLU A 4 -13.24 7.81 -11.15
N ARG A 5 -13.31 7.90 -9.82
CA ARG A 5 -12.25 8.41 -8.96
C ARG A 5 -10.94 7.63 -9.14
N PHE A 6 -11.03 6.33 -9.45
CA PHE A 6 -9.89 5.45 -9.64
C PHE A 6 -9.52 5.23 -11.11
N ALA A 7 -9.96 6.13 -12.01
CA ALA A 7 -9.71 6.03 -13.44
C ALA A 7 -8.23 6.23 -13.82
N GLN A 8 -7.45 6.91 -12.98
CA GLN A 8 -6.03 7.16 -13.22
C GLN A 8 -5.17 5.92 -12.90
N ASP A 9 -3.95 5.91 -13.46
CA ASP A 9 -2.97 4.84 -13.24
C ASP A 9 -1.81 5.26 -12.33
N ARG A 10 -1.76 6.54 -11.94
CA ARG A 10 -0.71 7.09 -11.06
C ARG A 10 -1.34 7.84 -9.90
N PHE A 11 -0.80 7.60 -8.70
CA PHE A 11 -1.31 8.20 -7.48
C PHE A 11 -0.16 8.65 -6.58
N LEU A 12 -0.32 9.84 -6.00
CA LEU A 12 0.48 10.31 -4.88
C LEU A 12 -0.23 9.90 -3.58
N VAL A 13 0.48 9.17 -2.75
CA VAL A 13 0.08 8.87 -1.36
C VAL A 13 0.89 9.75 -0.44
N ASP A 14 0.24 10.71 0.21
CA ASP A 14 0.86 11.72 1.07
C ASP A 14 0.49 11.44 2.53
N GLN A 15 1.47 11.10 3.37
CA GLN A 15 1.26 10.82 4.79
C GLN A 15 1.19 12.14 5.58
N LEU A 16 0.14 12.27 6.37
CA LEU A 16 -0.05 13.36 7.32
C LEU A 16 0.21 12.82 8.73
N VAL A 17 1.37 13.12 9.28
CA VAL A 17 1.74 12.67 10.63
C VAL A 17 0.89 13.37 11.68
N ARG A 18 0.14 12.61 12.48
CA ARG A 18 -0.54 13.09 13.70
C ARG A 18 -0.25 12.13 14.86
N PRO A 19 -0.23 12.62 16.11
CA PRO A 19 -0.08 11.73 17.26
C PRO A 19 -1.16 10.64 17.27
N MET A 20 -0.74 9.37 17.42
CA MET A 20 -1.60 8.18 17.55
C MET A 20 -2.47 7.80 16.33
N ILE A 21 -2.44 8.55 15.24
CA ILE A 21 -3.24 8.30 14.03
C ILE A 21 -2.34 8.54 12.82
N ASN A 22 -2.31 7.58 11.88
CA ASN A 22 -1.78 7.82 10.55
C ASN A 22 -2.94 8.26 9.64
N LEU A 23 -2.75 9.39 8.99
CA LEU A 23 -3.65 9.90 7.97
C LEU A 23 -2.91 9.94 6.64
N TYR A 24 -3.60 9.57 5.56
CA TYR A 24 -3.06 9.69 4.21
C TYR A 24 -4.07 10.37 3.30
N ARG A 25 -3.55 11.05 2.29
CA ARG A 25 -4.32 11.55 1.15
C ARG A 25 -3.82 10.85 -0.11
N VAL A 26 -4.75 10.43 -0.94
CA VAL A 26 -4.47 9.83 -2.24
C VAL A 26 -4.91 10.81 -3.31
N THR A 27 -3.96 11.29 -4.12
CA THR A 27 -4.21 12.27 -5.17
C THR A 27 -3.79 11.68 -6.51
N PRO A 28 -4.64 11.70 -7.55
CA PRO A 28 -4.27 11.26 -8.89
C PRO A 28 -3.16 12.11 -9.48
N LEU A 29 -2.28 11.49 -10.27
CA LEU A 29 -1.18 12.17 -10.95
C LEU A 29 -1.28 11.99 -12.47
N ALA A 30 -1.03 13.07 -13.20
CA ALA A 30 -0.73 13.03 -14.63
C ALA A 30 0.74 12.62 -14.88
N ALA A 31 1.14 12.57 -16.15
CA ALA A 31 2.52 12.45 -16.55
C ALA A 31 3.37 13.57 -15.92
N GLY A 32 4.60 13.24 -15.47
CA GLY A 32 5.48 14.19 -14.78
C GLY A 32 5.13 14.44 -13.30
N GLU A 33 4.28 13.58 -12.70
CA GLU A 33 3.89 13.65 -11.29
C GLU A 33 3.10 14.93 -10.89
N THR A 34 2.43 15.53 -11.85
CA THR A 34 1.56 16.69 -11.59
C THR A 34 0.20 16.22 -11.06
N PRO A 35 -0.28 16.73 -9.91
CA PRO A 35 -1.61 16.41 -9.40
C PRO A 35 -2.73 16.73 -10.38
N VAL A 36 -3.69 15.81 -10.53
CA VAL A 36 -4.90 16.00 -11.33
C VAL A 36 -6.07 16.17 -10.39
N GLY A 37 -6.51 17.40 -10.21
CA GLY A 37 -7.58 17.71 -9.26
C GLY A 37 -7.15 17.62 -7.79
N GLY A 38 -8.13 17.35 -6.92
CA GLY A 38 -7.92 17.18 -5.49
C GLY A 38 -7.69 15.72 -5.08
N PRO A 39 -7.49 15.47 -3.76
CA PRO A 39 -7.48 14.13 -3.23
C PRO A 39 -8.79 13.39 -3.52
N ILE A 40 -8.67 12.11 -3.91
CA ILE A 40 -9.80 11.23 -4.22
C ILE A 40 -10.12 10.28 -3.07
N ALA A 41 -9.17 10.07 -2.17
CA ALA A 41 -9.38 9.28 -0.97
C ALA A 41 -8.58 9.84 0.21
N PHE A 42 -9.19 9.73 1.38
CA PHE A 42 -8.61 10.05 2.69
C PHE A 42 -8.55 8.76 3.49
N VAL A 43 -7.40 8.48 4.08
CA VAL A 43 -7.16 7.21 4.75
C VAL A 43 -6.87 7.44 6.21
N ARG A 44 -7.53 6.68 7.07
CA ARG A 44 -7.35 6.72 8.51
C ARG A 44 -6.94 5.37 9.05
N GLN A 45 -5.83 5.34 9.78
CA GLN A 45 -5.36 4.18 10.54
C GLN A 45 -5.16 4.55 12.01
N LYS A 46 -5.73 3.77 12.91
CA LYS A 46 -5.45 3.86 14.35
C LYS A 46 -4.17 3.10 14.66
N ARG A 47 -3.14 3.79 15.17
CA ARG A 47 -1.81 3.18 15.41
C ARG A 47 -1.77 2.10 16.48
N MET A 48 -2.71 2.07 17.42
CA MET A 48 -2.71 1.16 18.59
C MET A 48 -3.94 0.24 18.60
N ALA A 49 -4.48 -0.10 17.43
CA ALA A 49 -5.58 -1.05 17.36
C ALA A 49 -5.07 -2.50 17.55
N ILE A 50 -5.81 -3.31 18.30
CA ILE A 50 -5.50 -4.73 18.49
C ILE A 50 -5.60 -5.50 17.16
N LYS A 51 -6.46 -5.04 16.25
CA LYS A 51 -6.57 -5.52 14.85
C LYS A 51 -6.48 -4.33 13.92
N GLU A 52 -5.75 -4.51 12.81
CA GLU A 52 -5.68 -3.49 11.78
C GLU A 52 -7.05 -3.29 11.14
N ASP A 53 -7.48 -2.02 11.12
CA ASP A 53 -8.69 -1.53 10.44
C ASP A 53 -8.32 -0.19 9.81
N ILE A 54 -8.01 -0.22 8.52
CA ILE A 54 -7.62 0.95 7.74
C ILE A 54 -8.79 1.29 6.83
N ARG A 55 -9.35 2.48 6.97
CA ARG A 55 -10.53 2.91 6.23
C ARG A 55 -10.20 4.01 5.26
N PHE A 56 -10.82 3.92 4.09
CA PHE A 56 -10.68 4.86 2.99
C PHE A 56 -12.00 5.60 2.81
N PHE A 57 -11.95 6.92 2.83
CA PHE A 57 -13.11 7.79 2.74
C PHE A 57 -13.02 8.69 1.52
N ALA A 58 -14.17 9.10 0.98
CA ALA A 58 -14.24 10.02 -0.14
C ALA A 58 -13.86 11.46 0.25
N ASP A 59 -14.01 11.79 1.53
CA ASP A 59 -13.82 13.13 2.06
C ASP A 59 -13.07 13.11 3.41
N GLU A 60 -12.52 14.27 3.78
CA GLU A 60 -11.75 14.43 5.02
C GLU A 60 -12.64 14.39 6.28
N GLN A 61 -13.95 14.59 6.14
CA GLN A 61 -14.94 14.51 7.21
C GLN A 61 -15.39 13.07 7.50
N GLU A 62 -14.91 12.12 6.72
CA GLU A 62 -15.22 10.69 6.87
C GLU A 62 -16.72 10.37 6.70
N THR A 63 -17.42 11.12 5.85
CA THR A 63 -18.88 10.97 5.67
C THR A 63 -19.24 9.79 4.78
N GLN A 64 -18.38 9.44 3.82
CA GLN A 64 -18.58 8.35 2.88
C GLN A 64 -17.37 7.43 2.86
N GLU A 65 -17.52 6.22 3.42
CA GLU A 65 -16.52 5.18 3.31
C GLU A 65 -16.52 4.58 1.89
N LEU A 66 -15.33 4.44 1.29
CA LEU A 66 -15.13 3.88 -0.04
C LEU A 66 -14.82 2.38 0.02
N PHE A 67 -13.87 2.01 0.86
CA PHE A 67 -13.46 0.63 1.12
C PHE A 67 -12.60 0.59 2.39
N ARG A 68 -12.22 -0.63 2.82
CA ARG A 68 -11.39 -0.82 4.00
C ARG A 68 -10.42 -1.98 3.85
N ILE A 69 -9.34 -1.94 4.64
CA ILE A 69 -8.40 -3.06 4.85
C ILE A 69 -8.59 -3.55 6.28
N LYS A 70 -8.78 -4.85 6.46
CA LYS A 70 -8.98 -5.46 7.78
C LYS A 70 -8.15 -6.73 7.93
N ALA A 71 -7.41 -6.85 9.05
CA ALA A 71 -6.68 -8.08 9.35
C ALA A 71 -7.64 -9.25 9.55
N ARG A 72 -7.38 -10.40 8.89
CA ARG A 72 -8.14 -11.64 9.06
C ARG A 72 -7.93 -12.24 10.44
N SER A 73 -6.67 -12.44 10.80
CA SER A 73 -6.28 -13.07 12.05
C SER A 73 -5.08 -12.36 12.66
N MET A 74 -4.93 -12.47 13.99
CA MET A 74 -3.73 -12.01 14.69
C MET A 74 -2.59 -13.03 14.65
N PHE A 75 -2.87 -14.29 14.23
CA PHE A 75 -1.94 -15.41 14.31
C PHE A 75 -2.02 -16.28 13.04
N ASP A 76 -1.59 -15.74 11.89
CA ASP A 76 -1.44 -16.58 10.70
C ASP A 76 -0.03 -17.17 10.66
N ILE A 77 0.06 -18.51 10.75
CA ILE A 77 1.30 -19.25 10.53
C ILE A 77 1.59 -19.20 9.02
N GLY A 78 2.53 -18.37 8.61
CA GLY A 78 2.97 -18.29 7.21
C GLY A 78 2.83 -16.92 6.54
N GLY A 79 2.16 -15.96 7.15
CA GLY A 79 2.03 -14.59 6.65
C GLY A 79 0.77 -13.88 7.13
N ALA A 80 0.86 -12.58 7.30
CA ALA A 80 -0.29 -11.78 7.68
C ALA A 80 -1.19 -11.53 6.46
N ARG A 81 -2.50 -11.78 6.61
CA ARG A 81 -3.51 -11.59 5.57
C ARG A 81 -4.48 -10.49 5.94
N TYR A 82 -4.80 -9.65 4.96
CA TYR A 82 -5.68 -8.51 5.12
C TYR A 82 -6.74 -8.52 4.04
N ASP A 83 -7.99 -8.55 4.42
CA ASP A 83 -9.11 -8.43 3.50
C ASP A 83 -9.29 -6.96 3.09
N VAL A 84 -9.47 -6.74 1.79
CA VAL A 84 -9.91 -5.46 1.23
C VAL A 84 -11.36 -5.62 0.82
N THR A 85 -12.24 -4.83 1.41
CA THR A 85 -13.69 -4.97 1.21
C THR A 85 -14.37 -3.63 0.96
N GLU A 86 -15.49 -3.68 0.26
CA GLU A 86 -16.47 -2.58 0.18
C GLU A 86 -17.05 -2.28 1.58
N PRO A 87 -17.72 -1.14 1.77
CA PRO A 87 -18.39 -0.83 3.04
C PRO A 87 -19.46 -1.84 3.47
N ASP A 88 -20.12 -2.49 2.52
CA ASP A 88 -21.12 -3.54 2.75
C ASP A 88 -20.50 -4.92 3.07
N GLY A 89 -19.17 -5.03 2.99
CA GLY A 89 -18.43 -6.27 3.24
C GLY A 89 -18.16 -7.11 1.99
N SER A 90 -18.62 -6.71 0.82
CA SER A 90 -18.31 -7.37 -0.46
C SER A 90 -16.80 -7.38 -0.69
N PRO A 91 -16.20 -8.52 -1.09
CA PRO A 91 -14.75 -8.62 -1.27
C PRO A 91 -14.28 -7.81 -2.51
N ILE A 92 -13.19 -7.09 -2.36
CA ILE A 92 -12.41 -6.51 -3.47
C ILE A 92 -11.19 -7.38 -3.72
N GLY A 93 -10.57 -7.91 -2.65
CA GLY A 93 -9.42 -8.79 -2.73
C GLY A 93 -8.71 -8.96 -1.40
N VAL A 94 -7.49 -9.50 -1.45
CA VAL A 94 -6.68 -9.80 -0.27
C VAL A 94 -5.25 -9.33 -0.48
N LEU A 95 -4.68 -8.73 0.55
CA LEU A 95 -3.25 -8.46 0.65
C LEU A 95 -2.63 -9.51 1.57
N GLU A 96 -1.56 -10.16 1.15
CA GLU A 96 -0.82 -11.15 1.94
C GLU A 96 0.65 -10.75 2.05
N HIS A 97 1.13 -10.55 3.27
CA HIS A 97 2.55 -10.40 3.53
C HIS A 97 3.18 -11.78 3.65
N VAL A 98 4.00 -12.15 2.67
CA VAL A 98 4.63 -13.46 2.62
C VAL A 98 5.93 -13.44 3.43
N PHE A 99 5.92 -14.11 4.58
CA PHE A 99 7.14 -14.44 5.32
C PHE A 99 7.83 -15.61 4.62
N GLY A 100 8.62 -15.33 3.61
CA GLY A 100 9.13 -16.36 2.73
C GLY A 100 10.62 -16.64 2.84
N LYS A 101 11.06 -17.62 2.06
CA LYS A 101 12.38 -18.24 1.97
C LYS A 101 13.57 -17.30 1.79
N SER A 102 13.36 -16.03 1.52
CA SER A 102 14.35 -14.97 1.56
C SER A 102 14.12 -14.10 2.79
N LEU A 103 14.90 -14.31 3.83
CA LEU A 103 14.98 -13.44 5.02
C LEU A 103 15.36 -11.99 4.66
N PHE A 104 15.63 -11.70 3.40
CA PHE A 104 16.22 -10.44 2.94
C PHE A 104 15.31 -9.57 2.08
N ARG A 105 14.16 -10.07 1.58
CA ARG A 105 13.22 -9.30 0.76
C ARG A 105 11.82 -9.38 1.31
N SER A 106 11.20 -8.23 1.50
CA SER A 106 9.77 -8.19 1.76
C SER A 106 9.01 -8.46 0.47
N THR A 107 8.05 -9.38 0.55
CA THR A 107 7.20 -9.78 -0.57
C THR A 107 5.74 -9.73 -0.13
N TRP A 108 4.93 -9.12 -0.96
CA TRP A 108 3.48 -9.07 -0.77
C TRP A 108 2.78 -9.64 -1.99
N LYS A 109 1.72 -10.40 -1.75
CA LYS A 109 0.83 -10.90 -2.80
C LYS A 109 -0.50 -10.19 -2.72
N VAL A 110 -1.07 -9.93 -3.87
CA VAL A 110 -2.41 -9.37 -4.02
C VAL A 110 -3.23 -10.37 -4.81
N THR A 111 -4.36 -10.76 -4.23
CA THR A 111 -5.38 -11.58 -4.91
C THR A 111 -6.63 -10.75 -5.12
N ASP A 112 -7.34 -11.02 -6.20
CA ASP A 112 -8.64 -10.41 -6.50
C ASP A 112 -9.77 -11.01 -5.65
N ALA A 113 -11.01 -10.58 -5.92
CA ALA A 113 -12.20 -11.06 -5.22
C ALA A 113 -12.47 -12.55 -5.46
N ASP A 114 -12.05 -13.09 -6.61
CA ASP A 114 -12.22 -14.48 -6.99
C ASP A 114 -11.10 -15.38 -6.44
N GLY A 115 -10.10 -14.81 -5.80
CA GLY A 115 -8.96 -15.49 -5.18
C GLY A 115 -7.80 -15.75 -6.15
N GLY A 116 -7.83 -15.17 -7.34
CA GLY A 116 -6.72 -15.21 -8.30
C GLY A 116 -5.56 -14.31 -7.85
N GLU A 117 -4.30 -14.81 -7.89
CA GLU A 117 -3.14 -13.96 -7.66
C GLU A 117 -2.97 -13.01 -8.85
N VAL A 118 -3.12 -11.70 -8.60
CA VAL A 118 -3.02 -10.68 -9.64
C VAL A 118 -1.65 -10.03 -9.65
N VAL A 119 -1.10 -9.70 -8.46
CA VAL A 119 0.16 -8.96 -8.34
C VAL A 119 1.01 -9.51 -7.22
N THR A 120 2.32 -9.58 -7.45
CA THR A 120 3.35 -9.72 -6.42
C THR A 120 4.14 -8.42 -6.31
N ALA A 121 4.17 -7.79 -5.12
CA ALA A 121 5.04 -6.66 -4.85
C ALA A 121 6.34 -7.15 -4.20
N GLN A 122 7.47 -6.77 -4.78
CA GLN A 122 8.80 -7.13 -4.31
C GLN A 122 9.67 -5.91 -4.10
N GLU A 123 10.41 -5.88 -3.01
CA GLU A 123 11.39 -4.84 -2.79
C GLU A 123 12.46 -4.86 -3.89
N ARG A 124 12.67 -3.70 -4.57
CA ARG A 124 13.53 -3.57 -5.74
C ARG A 124 15.00 -3.85 -5.43
N SER A 125 15.51 -3.37 -4.31
CA SER A 125 16.93 -3.40 -3.98
C SER A 125 17.24 -4.33 -2.83
N LEU A 126 17.86 -5.48 -3.12
CA LEU A 126 18.34 -6.41 -2.11
C LEU A 126 19.41 -5.79 -1.17
N PRO A 127 20.43 -5.03 -1.64
CA PRO A 127 21.38 -4.38 -0.76
C PRO A 127 20.74 -3.38 0.19
N MET A 128 19.74 -2.64 -0.25
CA MET A 128 19.00 -1.69 0.59
C MET A 128 18.11 -2.40 1.62
N ALA A 129 17.50 -3.52 1.24
CA ALA A 129 16.72 -4.35 2.17
C ALA A 129 17.62 -4.91 3.30
N ILE A 130 18.82 -5.36 2.97
CA ILE A 130 19.82 -5.82 3.95
C ILE A 130 20.29 -4.66 4.83
N ALA A 131 20.66 -3.52 4.23
CA ALA A 131 21.12 -2.35 4.96
C ALA A 131 20.09 -1.89 6.00
N ARG A 132 18.80 -1.85 5.63
CA ARG A 132 17.72 -1.50 6.55
C ARG A 132 17.65 -2.45 7.75
N ARG A 133 17.69 -3.76 7.53
CA ARG A 133 17.66 -4.73 8.63
C ARG A 133 18.86 -4.62 9.56
N VAL A 134 20.03 -4.29 9.04
CA VAL A 134 21.22 -4.02 9.86
C VAL A 134 21.00 -2.76 10.69
N VAL A 135 20.41 -1.73 10.09
CA VAL A 135 20.11 -0.45 10.74
C VAL A 135 19.06 -0.60 11.85
N ASP A 136 18.08 -1.51 11.71
CA ASP A 136 17.08 -1.79 12.75
C ASP A 136 17.72 -2.37 14.04
N PHE A 137 18.92 -2.94 13.97
CA PHE A 137 19.70 -3.40 15.14
C PHE A 137 20.63 -2.33 15.73
N VAL A 138 20.76 -1.17 15.10
CA VAL A 138 21.61 -0.08 15.58
C VAL A 138 20.76 0.91 16.39
N PRO A 139 21.15 1.29 17.62
CA PRO A 139 20.47 2.34 18.36
C PRO A 139 20.35 3.61 17.51
N TYR A 140 19.14 4.17 17.41
CA TYR A 140 18.79 5.32 16.55
C TYR A 140 18.82 5.06 15.03
N GLY A 141 18.94 3.82 14.59
CA GLY A 141 18.93 3.45 13.15
C GLY A 141 17.63 3.80 12.44
N GLU A 142 16.51 3.84 13.15
CA GLU A 142 15.19 4.28 12.66
C GLU A 142 15.16 5.70 12.11
N TRP A 143 16.16 6.54 12.41
CA TRP A 143 16.32 7.90 11.89
C TRP A 143 17.01 7.97 10.53
N LEU A 144 17.55 6.84 10.03
CA LEU A 144 18.20 6.80 8.72
C LEU A 144 17.14 6.62 7.63
N PRO A 145 16.99 7.57 6.70
CA PRO A 145 16.01 7.51 5.63
C PRO A 145 16.42 6.51 4.55
N ILE A 146 16.14 5.22 4.74
CA ILE A 146 16.41 4.21 3.72
C ILE A 146 15.25 4.14 2.73
N PRO A 147 15.50 4.27 1.41
CA PRO A 147 14.45 4.23 0.40
C PRO A 147 13.69 2.91 0.39
N TYR A 148 12.37 3.00 0.33
CA TYR A 148 11.45 1.88 0.22
C TYR A 148 10.85 1.88 -1.18
N ASN A 149 11.38 1.06 -2.06
CA ASN A 149 10.92 0.99 -3.44
C ASN A 149 10.51 -0.44 -3.77
N PHE A 150 9.31 -0.59 -4.31
CA PHE A 150 8.76 -1.87 -4.72
C PHE A 150 8.49 -1.89 -6.21
N ASP A 151 8.76 -3.04 -6.82
CA ASP A 151 8.27 -3.38 -8.13
C ASP A 151 7.01 -4.23 -7.99
N LEU A 152 6.00 -3.91 -8.78
CA LEU A 152 4.75 -4.63 -8.87
C LEU A 152 4.79 -5.53 -10.09
N LEU A 153 4.72 -6.84 -9.87
CA LEU A 153 4.85 -7.83 -10.92
C LEU A 153 3.52 -8.56 -11.12
N MET A 154 3.13 -8.73 -12.38
CA MET A 154 2.03 -9.56 -12.83
C MET A 154 2.58 -10.55 -13.85
N ASP A 155 2.40 -11.85 -13.62
CA ASP A 155 2.94 -12.92 -14.48
C ASP A 155 4.46 -12.75 -14.73
N GLY A 156 5.22 -12.32 -13.71
CA GLY A 156 6.65 -12.09 -13.79
C GLY A 156 7.08 -10.83 -14.54
N ARG A 157 6.15 -10.02 -15.05
CA ARG A 157 6.41 -8.74 -15.71
C ARG A 157 6.15 -7.57 -14.76
N VAL A 158 7.01 -6.59 -14.78
CA VAL A 158 6.81 -5.36 -14.02
C VAL A 158 5.68 -4.54 -14.67
N ILE A 159 4.59 -4.36 -13.94
CA ILE A 159 3.43 -3.55 -14.36
C ILE A 159 3.38 -2.19 -13.66
N GLY A 160 4.20 -2.01 -12.64
CA GLY A 160 4.17 -0.77 -11.88
C GLY A 160 5.25 -0.69 -10.82
N HIS A 161 5.27 0.44 -10.16
CA HIS A 161 6.24 0.75 -9.12
C HIS A 161 5.60 1.50 -7.97
N MET A 162 6.10 1.26 -6.77
CA MET A 162 5.87 2.12 -5.62
C MET A 162 7.19 2.72 -5.17
N ASN A 163 7.33 4.02 -5.28
CA ASN A 163 8.55 4.74 -4.97
C ASN A 163 8.34 5.73 -3.82
N ARG A 164 9.16 5.63 -2.77
CA ARG A 164 9.19 6.62 -1.70
C ARG A 164 9.97 7.85 -2.16
N LYS A 165 9.37 9.02 -1.99
CA LYS A 165 10.02 10.31 -2.23
C LYS A 165 10.62 10.82 -0.93
N PHE A 166 11.92 11.13 -0.95
CA PHE A 166 12.60 11.76 0.18
C PHE A 166 12.16 13.21 0.32
N GLN A 167 11.33 13.46 1.34
CA GLN A 167 10.94 14.82 1.77
C GLN A 167 10.73 14.82 3.30
N LEU A 168 10.47 15.99 3.88
CA LEU A 168 10.12 16.15 5.30
C LEU A 168 8.85 15.38 5.74
N ARG A 169 8.08 14.88 4.78
CA ARG A 169 6.90 14.02 4.98
C ARG A 169 7.05 12.80 4.10
N ASP A 170 6.54 11.68 4.58
CA ASP A 170 6.52 10.47 3.78
C ASP A 170 5.54 10.60 2.63
N ARG A 171 6.08 10.53 1.42
CA ARG A 171 5.35 10.58 0.17
C ARG A 171 5.71 9.38 -0.69
N TYR A 172 4.71 8.75 -1.26
CA TYR A 172 4.87 7.61 -2.14
C TYR A 172 4.19 7.89 -3.47
N VAL A 173 4.84 7.53 -4.55
CA VAL A 173 4.21 7.50 -5.88
C VAL A 173 3.95 6.06 -6.24
N LEU A 174 2.67 5.72 -6.38
CA LEU A 174 2.20 4.49 -6.98
C LEU A 174 2.01 4.73 -8.47
N ASP A 175 2.72 4.00 -9.29
CA ASP A 175 2.66 4.04 -10.75
C ASP A 175 2.23 2.66 -11.26
N LEU A 176 1.08 2.59 -11.92
CA LEU A 176 0.48 1.38 -12.50
C LEU A 176 0.33 1.49 -14.02
N THR A 177 1.09 2.37 -14.65
CA THR A 177 0.98 2.63 -16.10
C THR A 177 1.34 1.43 -16.97
N GLY A 178 2.07 0.43 -16.44
CA GLY A 178 2.37 -0.81 -17.14
C GLY A 178 1.22 -1.82 -17.14
N ASP A 179 0.18 -1.63 -16.33
CA ASP A 179 -1.03 -2.45 -16.33
C ASP A 179 -2.04 -1.93 -17.38
N HIS A 180 -1.68 -2.05 -18.66
CA HIS A 180 -2.47 -1.54 -19.78
C HIS A 180 -3.87 -2.17 -19.87
N GLU A 181 -4.01 -3.41 -19.45
CA GLU A 181 -5.29 -4.14 -19.46
C GLU A 181 -6.13 -3.85 -18.21
N ARG A 182 -5.61 -3.06 -17.26
CA ARG A 182 -6.25 -2.71 -15.99
C ARG A 182 -6.76 -3.93 -15.21
N LYS A 183 -5.97 -5.00 -15.20
CA LYS A 183 -6.29 -6.24 -14.48
C LYS A 183 -6.26 -6.05 -12.96
N LEU A 184 -5.35 -5.21 -12.47
CA LEU A 184 -5.33 -4.86 -11.05
C LEU A 184 -6.39 -3.79 -10.76
N ASP A 185 -7.33 -4.08 -9.88
CA ASP A 185 -8.22 -3.05 -9.34
C ASP A 185 -7.38 -1.94 -8.68
N ARG A 186 -7.57 -0.69 -9.09
CA ARG A 186 -6.79 0.45 -8.59
C ARG A 186 -6.92 0.65 -7.10
N ARG A 187 -8.05 0.25 -6.51
CA ARG A 187 -8.27 0.25 -5.06
C ARG A 187 -7.34 -0.75 -4.35
N LEU A 188 -7.12 -1.94 -4.94
CA LEU A 188 -6.14 -2.90 -4.43
C LEU A 188 -4.70 -2.38 -4.54
N GLY A 189 -4.36 -1.68 -5.62
CA GLY A 189 -3.06 -1.03 -5.77
C GLY A 189 -2.83 0.05 -4.70
N ILE A 190 -3.82 0.89 -4.44
CA ILE A 190 -3.78 1.94 -3.40
C ILE A 190 -3.76 1.29 -2.00
N ALA A 191 -4.57 0.25 -1.76
CA ALA A 191 -4.56 -0.51 -0.52
C ALA A 191 -3.17 -1.13 -0.25
N LEU A 192 -2.55 -1.71 -1.27
CA LEU A 192 -1.19 -2.25 -1.18
C LEU A 192 -0.18 -1.15 -0.83
N ALA A 193 -0.23 0.01 -1.48
CA ALA A 193 0.69 1.12 -1.21
C ALA A 193 0.60 1.59 0.26
N ILE A 194 -0.60 1.72 0.80
CA ILE A 194 -0.83 2.03 2.22
C ILE A 194 -0.37 0.87 3.11
N GLY A 195 -0.67 -0.38 2.74
CA GLY A 195 -0.27 -1.57 3.47
C GLY A 195 1.25 -1.71 3.58
N LEU A 196 1.97 -1.45 2.50
CA LEU A 196 3.43 -1.45 2.48
C LEU A 196 4.04 -0.44 3.46
N ASP A 197 3.41 0.71 3.65
CA ASP A 197 3.87 1.71 4.62
C ASP A 197 3.48 1.37 6.07
N THR A 198 2.25 0.91 6.27
CA THR A 198 1.66 0.80 7.60
C THR A 198 1.84 -0.57 8.25
N LEU A 199 1.91 -1.65 7.46
CA LEU A 199 1.83 -3.03 7.93
C LEU A 199 3.17 -3.77 7.90
N GLN A 200 4.17 -3.23 7.22
CA GLN A 200 5.45 -3.90 7.01
C GLN A 200 6.35 -3.94 8.25
N ASN A 201 6.20 -3.00 9.17
CA ASN A 201 7.05 -2.84 10.36
C ASN A 201 6.38 -3.40 11.63
N ARG A 202 5.48 -4.36 11.51
CA ARG A 202 4.77 -4.97 12.64
C ARG A 202 4.99 -6.47 12.75
#